data_4db230d4d4e8d8e5d954f039c6d77da1
#
_entry.id   4db230d4d4e8d8e5d954f039c6d77da1
#
_cell.length_a   1.000
_cell.length_b   1.000
_cell.length_c   1.000
_cell.angle_alpha   90.00
_cell.angle_beta   90.00
_cell.angle_gamma   90.00
#
_symmetry.space_group_name_H-M   'P 1'
#
loop_
_entity.id
_entity.type
_entity.pdbx_description
1 polymer ?
#
loop_
_entity_poly.entity_id
_entity_poly.type
_entity_poly.pdbx_seq_one_letter_code
_entity_poly.pdbx_strand_id
1 'polypeptide(L)'
;MPKDSTALLLVPTGIGAAIGGYAGDAIPVAKMISQVVGTLITHPNVLNGAGLYWPMDNTLYVEGYALDQFAKGNWHLQRVNSNRVGLLLDKGIEPDLLLRHLQVAEASRATLGLELSDYLVTDEPLEITLQTSASGASWGNITNPSSLLRGADKLINLAQAQAIAVVTRFPEEPPESIVLQNYRQGCGVDPLSGAEAVISHLIVQRFGIPAAHAPALNPLPLSQDISPKAAAEEIGYTFLPSVLVGLSRAPRYITKYQSNSISSADVDYVITPASACGGSALLSLASKGATIIAVEENHTQMRVFPESLGIKAIRVKSYLEAVGVIVSKNCGISLESLGPNISRLERL
;
A
#
# COMPACT_ATOMS: atom_id res chain seq x y z
N MET A 1 -1.56 -26.71 -11.08
CA MET A 1 -0.28 -26.34 -11.70
C MET A 1 0.34 -25.24 -10.84
N PRO A 2 1.65 -25.18 -10.65
CA PRO A 2 2.26 -24.05 -9.98
C PRO A 2 1.96 -22.79 -10.80
N LYS A 3 1.53 -21.75 -10.09
CA LYS A 3 1.23 -20.46 -10.69
C LYS A 3 2.57 -19.70 -10.70
N ASP A 4 3.24 -19.69 -11.83
CA ASP A 4 4.59 -19.09 -11.92
C ASP A 4 4.55 -17.56 -12.14
N SER A 5 3.39 -16.98 -12.48
CA SER A 5 3.28 -15.57 -12.80
C SER A 5 3.36 -14.65 -11.58
N THR A 6 3.97 -13.49 -11.77
CA THR A 6 4.05 -12.41 -10.77
C THR A 6 3.18 -11.24 -11.19
N ALA A 7 2.32 -10.78 -10.29
CA ALA A 7 1.47 -9.61 -10.50
C ALA A 7 1.79 -8.50 -9.50
N LEU A 8 1.69 -7.26 -9.96
CA LEU A 8 1.71 -6.05 -9.14
C LEU A 8 0.31 -5.42 -9.12
N LEU A 9 -0.31 -5.31 -7.95
CA LEU A 9 -1.55 -4.56 -7.76
C LEU A 9 -1.23 -3.18 -7.21
N LEU A 10 -1.58 -2.14 -7.98
CA LEU A 10 -1.42 -0.74 -7.60
C LEU A 10 -2.80 -0.09 -7.42
N VAL A 11 -3.05 0.42 -6.24
CA VAL A 11 -4.16 1.33 -5.95
C VAL A 11 -3.57 2.54 -5.24
N PRO A 12 -3.17 3.59 -5.96
CA PRO A 12 -2.49 4.73 -5.36
C PRO A 12 -3.32 5.36 -4.24
N THR A 13 -2.66 5.72 -3.14
CA THR A 13 -3.29 6.36 -2.00
C THR A 13 -3.53 7.85 -2.24
N GLY A 14 -4.46 8.47 -1.50
CA GLY A 14 -4.70 9.92 -1.54
C GLY A 14 -5.36 10.44 -2.83
N ILE A 15 -5.96 9.59 -3.62
CA ILE A 15 -6.59 9.95 -4.90
C ILE A 15 -8.08 9.57 -4.99
N GLY A 16 -8.70 9.19 -3.89
CA GLY A 16 -10.13 8.86 -3.83
C GLY A 16 -10.50 7.67 -4.72
N ALA A 17 -9.73 6.59 -4.67
CA ALA A 17 -10.08 5.37 -5.39
C ALA A 17 -11.36 4.76 -4.82
N ALA A 18 -12.30 4.37 -5.67
CA ALA A 18 -13.57 3.76 -5.26
C ALA A 18 -13.36 2.40 -4.54
N ILE A 19 -12.26 1.70 -4.87
CA ILE A 19 -11.80 0.47 -4.22
C ILE A 19 -10.34 0.67 -3.87
N GLY A 20 -9.98 0.64 -2.61
CA GLY A 20 -8.64 0.95 -2.09
C GLY A 20 -8.46 2.43 -1.71
N GLY A 21 -9.53 3.20 -1.67
CA GLY A 21 -9.55 4.57 -1.14
C GLY A 21 -9.63 4.62 0.39
N TYR A 22 -10.03 3.54 1.01
CA TYR A 22 -10.02 3.29 2.44
C TYR A 22 -9.00 2.21 2.74
N ALA A 23 -8.26 2.33 3.84
CA ALA A 23 -7.19 1.38 4.16
C ALA A 23 -7.75 -0.04 4.29
N GLY A 24 -7.21 -0.95 3.48
CA GLY A 24 -7.59 -2.35 3.48
C GLY A 24 -8.87 -2.71 2.73
N ASP A 25 -9.62 -1.79 2.16
CA ASP A 25 -10.86 -2.12 1.44
C ASP A 25 -10.61 -2.80 0.09
N ALA A 26 -9.37 -2.80 -0.41
CA ALA A 26 -8.93 -3.59 -1.57
C ALA A 26 -8.41 -5.01 -1.18
N ILE A 27 -8.47 -5.41 0.09
CA ILE A 27 -8.07 -6.76 0.53
C ILE A 27 -8.79 -7.88 -0.23
N PRO A 28 -10.13 -7.81 -0.45
CA PRO A 28 -10.83 -8.85 -1.22
C PRO A 28 -10.28 -9.00 -2.65
N VAL A 29 -9.93 -7.87 -3.28
CA VAL A 29 -9.30 -7.85 -4.62
C VAL A 29 -7.93 -8.52 -4.58
N ALA A 30 -7.08 -8.12 -3.62
CA ALA A 30 -5.75 -8.71 -3.44
C ALA A 30 -5.85 -10.22 -3.16
N LYS A 31 -6.78 -10.64 -2.31
CA LYS A 31 -7.02 -12.05 -1.99
C LYS A 31 -7.40 -12.86 -3.24
N MET A 32 -8.31 -12.31 -4.04
CA MET A 32 -8.75 -12.95 -5.29
C MET A 32 -7.60 -13.09 -6.29
N ILE A 33 -6.83 -12.02 -6.53
CA ILE A 33 -5.69 -12.05 -7.44
C ILE A 33 -4.62 -13.02 -6.94
N SER A 34 -4.32 -13.04 -5.63
CA SER A 34 -3.34 -13.95 -5.04
C SER A 34 -3.64 -15.43 -5.31
N GLN A 35 -4.90 -15.79 -5.57
CA GLN A 35 -5.29 -17.17 -5.88
C GLN A 35 -4.95 -17.59 -7.31
N VAL A 36 -4.67 -16.66 -8.21
CA VAL A 36 -4.43 -16.94 -9.64
C VAL A 36 -3.01 -16.62 -10.11
N VAL A 37 -2.15 -16.11 -9.21
CA VAL A 37 -0.73 -15.82 -9.48
C VAL A 37 0.18 -16.55 -8.49
N GLY A 38 1.43 -16.76 -8.85
CA GLY A 38 2.46 -17.32 -7.97
C GLY A 38 2.94 -16.31 -6.92
N THR A 39 3.05 -15.05 -7.35
CA THR A 39 3.43 -13.95 -6.45
C THR A 39 2.55 -12.73 -6.73
N LEU A 40 2.01 -12.16 -5.66
CA LEU A 40 1.37 -10.85 -5.69
C LEU A 40 2.26 -9.84 -4.96
N ILE A 41 2.56 -8.71 -5.59
CA ILE A 41 3.25 -7.58 -4.98
C ILE A 41 2.21 -6.47 -4.82
N THR A 42 2.11 -5.88 -3.64
CA THR A 42 1.28 -4.68 -3.43
C THR A 42 1.74 -3.89 -2.21
N HIS A 43 1.08 -2.80 -1.90
CA HIS A 43 1.54 -1.82 -0.93
C HIS A 43 0.68 -1.78 0.35
N PRO A 44 1.13 -1.09 1.42
CA PRO A 44 0.49 -1.06 2.73
C PRO A 44 -1.00 -0.73 2.68
N ASN A 45 -1.40 0.32 1.97
CA ASN A 45 -2.80 0.75 1.90
C ASN A 45 -3.75 -0.38 1.43
N VAL A 46 -3.32 -1.23 0.50
CA VAL A 46 -4.11 -2.39 0.04
C VAL A 46 -4.17 -3.49 1.10
N LEU A 47 -3.06 -3.77 1.80
CA LEU A 47 -2.92 -4.94 2.66
C LEU A 47 -3.16 -4.68 4.15
N ASN A 48 -3.34 -3.43 4.57
CA ASN A 48 -3.62 -3.14 5.96
C ASN A 48 -4.89 -3.90 6.42
N GLY A 49 -4.76 -4.69 7.50
CA GLY A 49 -5.79 -5.59 7.99
C GLY A 49 -5.71 -7.03 7.44
N ALA A 50 -5.23 -7.25 6.21
CA ALA A 50 -5.18 -8.58 5.60
C ALA A 50 -4.32 -9.57 6.39
N GLY A 51 -3.16 -9.14 6.85
CA GLY A 51 -2.22 -9.98 7.57
C GLY A 51 -2.74 -10.49 8.91
N LEU A 52 -3.72 -9.80 9.53
CA LEU A 52 -4.32 -10.20 10.79
C LEU A 52 -5.33 -11.35 10.63
N TYR A 53 -6.12 -11.30 9.57
CA TYR A 53 -7.30 -12.16 9.44
C TYR A 53 -7.23 -13.09 8.25
N TRP A 54 -6.46 -12.71 7.22
CA TRP A 54 -6.35 -13.45 5.97
C TRP A 54 -4.90 -13.56 5.52
N PRO A 55 -4.15 -14.53 6.04
CA PRO A 55 -2.80 -14.81 5.55
C PRO A 55 -2.80 -15.04 4.03
N MET A 56 -1.88 -14.37 3.35
CA MET A 56 -1.64 -14.52 1.92
C MET A 56 -0.13 -14.76 1.73
N ASP A 57 0.28 -16.02 1.80
CA ASP A 57 1.70 -16.42 1.87
C ASP A 57 2.50 -16.02 0.62
N ASN A 58 1.81 -15.88 -0.52
CA ASN A 58 2.42 -15.47 -1.78
C ASN A 58 2.33 -13.96 -2.05
N THR A 59 1.90 -13.16 -1.07
CA THR A 59 1.75 -11.70 -1.23
C THR A 59 2.85 -10.94 -0.50
N LEU A 60 3.43 -9.95 -1.17
CA LEU A 60 4.50 -9.10 -0.63
C LEU A 60 3.96 -7.70 -0.31
N TYR A 61 4.27 -7.27 0.92
CA TYR A 61 3.93 -5.95 1.46
C TYR A 61 5.09 -4.98 1.19
N VAL A 62 4.97 -4.12 0.17
CA VAL A 62 6.06 -3.29 -0.33
C VAL A 62 5.64 -1.81 -0.33
N GLU A 63 6.40 -0.99 0.35
CA GLU A 63 6.17 0.45 0.44
C GLU A 63 6.37 1.14 -0.92
N GLY A 64 5.69 2.29 -1.14
CA GLY A 64 5.60 2.95 -2.44
C GLY A 64 6.94 3.36 -3.05
N TYR A 65 7.88 3.95 -2.25
CA TYR A 65 9.21 4.27 -2.76
C TYR A 65 10.00 3.00 -3.16
N ALA A 66 9.87 1.94 -2.36
CA ALA A 66 10.50 0.68 -2.68
C ALA A 66 9.90 0.04 -3.95
N LEU A 67 8.60 0.17 -4.18
CA LEU A 67 7.96 -0.24 -5.44
C LEU A 67 8.56 0.49 -6.63
N ASP A 68 8.80 1.79 -6.51
CA ASP A 68 9.44 2.58 -7.56
C ASP A 68 10.87 2.13 -7.84
N GLN A 69 11.67 1.90 -6.80
CA GLN A 69 13.05 1.40 -6.96
C GLN A 69 13.09 -0.02 -7.53
N PHE A 70 12.17 -0.87 -7.11
CA PHE A 70 12.00 -2.22 -7.65
C PHE A 70 11.63 -2.17 -9.13
N ALA A 71 10.62 -1.40 -9.50
CA ALA A 71 10.14 -1.29 -10.88
C ALA A 71 11.22 -0.74 -11.83
N LYS A 72 12.04 0.22 -11.37
CA LYS A 72 13.21 0.71 -12.10
C LYS A 72 14.31 -0.36 -12.27
N GLY A 73 14.32 -1.38 -11.41
CA GLY A 73 15.36 -2.43 -11.38
C GLY A 73 16.56 -2.09 -10.51
N ASN A 74 16.46 -1.03 -9.70
CA ASN A 74 17.52 -0.64 -8.75
C ASN A 74 17.55 -1.58 -7.54
N TRP A 75 16.37 -2.11 -7.16
CA TRP A 75 16.19 -3.03 -6.06
C TRP A 75 15.50 -4.31 -6.49
N HIS A 76 15.79 -5.40 -5.77
CA HIS A 76 15.10 -6.69 -5.86
C HIS A 76 14.43 -6.98 -4.52
N LEU A 77 13.38 -7.79 -4.55
CA LEU A 77 12.61 -8.18 -3.36
C LEU A 77 13.04 -9.56 -2.90
N GLN A 78 13.53 -9.67 -1.68
CA GLN A 78 13.90 -10.93 -1.07
C GLN A 78 12.90 -11.29 0.03
N ARG A 79 12.21 -12.43 -0.13
CA ARG A 79 11.27 -12.94 0.90
C ARG A 79 12.01 -13.20 2.20
N VAL A 80 11.33 -12.95 3.31
CA VAL A 80 11.80 -13.22 4.67
C VAL A 80 10.76 -14.03 5.43
N ASN A 81 11.18 -14.79 6.43
CA ASN A 81 10.26 -15.50 7.35
C ASN A 81 9.68 -14.54 8.38
N SER A 82 10.51 -13.65 8.91
CA SER A 82 10.09 -12.57 9.80
C SER A 82 11.10 -11.43 9.77
N ASN A 83 10.64 -10.21 10.12
CA ASN A 83 11.46 -9.05 10.44
C ASN A 83 11.26 -8.69 11.91
N ARG A 84 12.35 -8.25 12.54
CA ARG A 84 12.28 -7.53 13.80
C ARG A 84 11.81 -6.09 13.52
N VAL A 85 10.60 -5.75 13.97
CA VAL A 85 9.98 -4.46 13.69
C VAL A 85 10.30 -3.47 14.81
N GLY A 86 10.90 -2.33 14.47
CA GLY A 86 11.10 -1.20 15.38
C GLY A 86 9.86 -0.33 15.45
N LEU A 87 9.45 0.07 16.66
CA LEU A 87 8.32 0.97 16.88
C LEU A 87 8.81 2.39 17.18
N LEU A 88 8.50 3.32 16.28
CA LEU A 88 8.80 4.75 16.42
C LEU A 88 7.51 5.54 16.67
N LEU A 89 7.46 6.26 17.78
CA LEU A 89 6.30 7.05 18.18
C LEU A 89 6.63 8.54 18.07
N ASP A 90 5.71 9.32 17.51
CA ASP A 90 5.84 10.77 17.43
C ASP A 90 5.71 11.40 18.82
N LYS A 91 6.63 12.30 19.16
CA LYS A 91 6.59 13.08 20.40
C LYS A 91 5.35 13.99 20.52
N GLY A 92 4.70 14.29 19.40
CA GLY A 92 3.47 15.07 19.35
C GLY A 92 2.24 14.31 19.85
N ILE A 93 2.33 13.01 20.13
CA ILE A 93 1.21 12.18 20.62
C ILE A 93 0.99 12.45 22.11
N GLU A 94 -0.24 12.71 22.51
CA GLU A 94 -0.66 12.93 23.88
C GLU A 94 -0.41 11.67 24.76
N PRO A 95 -0.10 11.81 26.06
CA PRO A 95 0.33 10.69 26.92
C PRO A 95 -0.64 9.49 26.93
N ASP A 96 -1.94 9.73 27.02
CA ASP A 96 -2.94 8.64 27.05
C ASP A 96 -3.03 7.91 25.71
N LEU A 97 -2.94 8.64 24.60
CA LEU A 97 -2.95 8.07 23.27
C LEU A 97 -1.65 7.31 22.97
N LEU A 98 -0.51 7.85 23.45
CA LEU A 98 0.78 7.17 23.37
C LEU A 98 0.74 5.83 24.12
N LEU A 99 0.25 5.85 25.39
CA LEU A 99 0.10 4.63 26.18
C LEU A 99 -0.79 3.60 25.50
N ARG A 100 -1.88 4.05 24.87
CA ARG A 100 -2.77 3.16 24.09
C ARG A 100 -2.04 2.46 22.95
N HIS A 101 -1.21 3.18 22.19
CA HIS A 101 -0.44 2.58 21.08
C HIS A 101 0.63 1.62 21.61
N LEU A 102 1.27 1.89 22.75
CA LEU A 102 2.17 0.93 23.40
C LEU A 102 1.44 -0.34 23.80
N GLN A 103 0.27 -0.23 24.45
CA GLN A 103 -0.55 -1.38 24.82
C GLN A 103 -1.00 -2.19 23.60
N VAL A 104 -1.34 -1.53 22.48
CA VAL A 104 -1.67 -2.20 21.21
C VAL A 104 -0.48 -2.98 20.67
N ALA A 105 0.72 -2.40 20.71
CA ALA A 105 1.94 -3.09 20.26
C ALA A 105 2.28 -4.29 21.15
N GLU A 106 2.18 -4.14 22.46
CA GLU A 106 2.37 -5.23 23.44
C GLU A 106 1.34 -6.36 23.24
N ALA A 107 0.06 -6.00 23.04
CA ALA A 107 -0.99 -6.97 22.74
C ALA A 107 -0.69 -7.71 21.43
N SER A 108 -0.22 -7.03 20.39
CA SER A 108 0.17 -7.64 19.11
C SER A 108 1.34 -8.61 19.28
N ARG A 109 2.33 -8.28 20.12
CA ARG A 109 3.39 -9.25 20.50
C ARG A 109 2.83 -10.48 21.19
N ALA A 110 1.98 -10.27 22.18
CA ALA A 110 1.45 -11.36 23.01
C ALA A 110 0.51 -12.30 22.25
N THR A 111 -0.30 -11.76 21.33
CA THR A 111 -1.36 -12.53 20.65
C THR A 111 -0.96 -13.06 19.28
N LEU A 112 -0.08 -12.35 18.56
CA LEU A 112 0.33 -12.70 17.20
C LEU A 112 1.77 -13.23 17.14
N GLY A 113 2.52 -13.18 18.26
CA GLY A 113 3.91 -13.64 18.32
C GLY A 113 4.88 -12.81 17.48
N LEU A 114 4.59 -11.52 17.27
CA LEU A 114 5.44 -10.65 16.46
C LEU A 114 6.76 -10.35 17.17
N GLU A 115 7.84 -10.31 16.41
CA GLU A 115 9.13 -9.86 16.88
C GLU A 115 9.22 -8.34 16.78
N LEU A 116 8.93 -7.65 17.89
CA LEU A 116 9.11 -6.21 18.01
C LEU A 116 10.38 -5.90 18.80
N SER A 117 11.08 -4.83 18.42
CA SER A 117 12.14 -4.25 19.23
C SER A 117 11.53 -3.42 20.39
N ASP A 118 12.39 -2.82 21.18
CA ASP A 118 11.97 -1.73 22.05
C ASP A 118 11.48 -0.55 21.22
N TYR A 119 10.63 0.30 21.81
CA TYR A 119 10.12 1.48 21.15
C TYR A 119 11.02 2.72 21.38
N LEU A 120 10.83 3.70 20.53
CA LEU A 120 11.48 4.99 20.65
C LEU A 120 10.46 6.11 20.39
N VAL A 121 10.56 7.20 21.16
CA VAL A 121 9.82 8.44 20.89
C VAL A 121 10.76 9.40 20.18
N THR A 122 10.26 10.10 19.14
CA THR A 122 11.04 11.11 18.42
C THR A 122 11.51 12.22 19.39
N ASP A 123 12.64 12.83 19.11
CA ASP A 123 13.19 13.90 19.98
C ASP A 123 12.44 15.24 19.83
N GLU A 124 11.79 15.47 18.70
CA GLU A 124 10.90 16.59 18.42
C GLU A 124 9.59 16.10 17.80
N PRO A 125 8.44 16.80 18.02
CA PRO A 125 7.19 16.50 17.32
C PRO A 125 7.39 16.57 15.81
N LEU A 126 6.75 15.68 15.06
CA LEU A 126 6.89 15.65 13.60
C LEU A 126 6.13 16.79 12.91
N GLU A 127 5.05 17.27 13.51
CA GLU A 127 4.23 18.40 13.06
C GLU A 127 3.79 18.24 11.59
N ILE A 128 2.79 17.38 11.42
CA ILE A 128 2.23 17.08 10.11
C ILE A 128 1.30 18.20 9.66
N THR A 129 1.42 18.61 8.42
CA THR A 129 0.47 19.52 7.75
C THR A 129 -0.18 18.80 6.58
N LEU A 130 -1.51 18.97 6.45
CA LEU A 130 -2.32 18.34 5.42
C LEU A 130 -2.68 19.37 4.34
N GLN A 131 -2.69 18.97 3.10
CA GLN A 131 -3.03 19.80 1.96
C GLN A 131 -3.80 18.99 0.90
N THR A 132 -4.58 19.69 0.10
CA THR A 132 -5.26 19.11 -1.07
C THR A 132 -4.77 19.82 -2.32
N SER A 133 -4.36 19.05 -3.31
CA SER A 133 -3.92 19.58 -4.60
C SER A 133 -5.10 20.06 -5.45
N ALA A 134 -4.83 20.84 -6.51
CA ALA A 134 -5.86 21.26 -7.47
C ALA A 134 -6.55 20.07 -8.18
N SER A 135 -5.91 18.92 -8.24
CA SER A 135 -6.51 17.66 -8.77
C SER A 135 -7.43 16.96 -7.78
N GLY A 136 -7.53 17.42 -6.54
CA GLY A 136 -8.28 16.78 -5.45
C GLY A 136 -7.48 15.70 -4.70
N ALA A 137 -6.24 15.42 -5.10
CA ALA A 137 -5.39 14.48 -4.38
C ALA A 137 -4.91 15.06 -3.05
N SER A 138 -4.87 14.24 -2.00
CA SER A 138 -4.31 14.63 -0.70
C SER A 138 -2.79 14.54 -0.73
N TRP A 139 -2.13 15.43 0.00
CA TRP A 139 -0.71 15.40 0.28
C TRP A 139 -0.39 16.15 1.58
N GLY A 140 0.84 16.08 2.05
CA GLY A 140 1.22 16.81 3.24
C GLY A 140 2.72 16.90 3.43
N ASN A 141 3.11 17.67 4.45
CA ASN A 141 4.50 17.89 4.82
C ASN A 141 4.75 17.51 6.29
N ILE A 142 5.99 17.19 6.57
CA ILE A 142 6.53 16.97 7.92
C ILE A 142 7.46 18.16 8.20
N THR A 143 7.20 18.89 9.27
CA THR A 143 8.03 20.05 9.65
C THR A 143 9.41 19.59 10.15
N ASN A 144 9.46 18.50 10.94
CA ASN A 144 10.68 18.00 11.57
C ASN A 144 11.08 16.60 11.03
N PRO A 145 11.35 16.42 9.72
CA PRO A 145 11.68 15.11 9.14
C PRO A 145 13.01 14.54 9.68
N SER A 146 13.92 15.41 10.13
CA SER A 146 15.18 14.98 10.76
C SER A 146 14.97 14.22 12.07
N SER A 147 13.93 14.56 12.85
CA SER A 147 13.57 13.84 14.07
C SER A 147 13.09 12.42 13.78
N LEU A 148 12.25 12.25 12.75
CA LEU A 148 11.85 10.95 12.22
C LEU A 148 13.06 10.08 11.85
N LEU A 149 13.99 10.64 11.07
CA LEU A 149 15.16 9.91 10.57
C LEU A 149 16.14 9.56 11.69
N ARG A 150 16.38 10.46 12.68
CA ARG A 150 17.21 10.13 13.85
C ARG A 150 16.60 9.02 14.71
N GLY A 151 15.26 9.02 14.86
CA GLY A 151 14.56 7.94 15.56
C GLY A 151 14.71 6.60 14.85
N ALA A 152 14.49 6.57 13.55
CA ALA A 152 14.65 5.37 12.74
C ALA A 152 16.11 4.84 12.78
N ASP A 153 17.10 5.72 12.65
CA ASP A 153 18.53 5.37 12.74
C ASP A 153 18.86 4.68 14.06
N LYS A 154 18.38 5.22 15.18
CA LYS A 154 18.59 4.61 16.51
C LYS A 154 17.94 3.22 16.61
N LEU A 155 16.73 3.04 16.11
CA LEU A 155 16.06 1.73 16.12
C LEU A 155 16.82 0.71 15.26
N ILE A 156 17.34 1.12 14.12
CA ILE A 156 18.13 0.25 13.24
C ILE A 156 19.44 -0.15 13.90
N ASN A 157 20.20 0.84 14.42
CA ASN A 157 21.58 0.60 14.89
C ASN A 157 21.64 0.04 16.31
N LEU A 158 20.76 0.48 17.22
CA LEU A 158 20.76 0.07 18.63
C LEU A 158 19.84 -1.11 18.90
N ALA A 159 18.64 -1.12 18.31
CA ALA A 159 17.65 -2.16 18.54
C ALA A 159 17.65 -3.24 17.41
N GLN A 160 18.52 -3.10 16.40
CA GLN A 160 18.65 -4.03 15.27
C GLN A 160 17.31 -4.24 14.53
N ALA A 161 16.52 -3.17 14.39
CA ALA A 161 15.27 -3.21 13.65
C ALA A 161 15.55 -3.46 12.16
N GLN A 162 14.76 -4.33 11.55
CA GLN A 162 14.83 -4.70 10.14
C GLN A 162 13.67 -4.08 9.33
N ALA A 163 12.66 -3.56 10.02
CA ALA A 163 11.57 -2.78 9.48
C ALA A 163 11.11 -1.76 10.54
N ILE A 164 10.50 -0.65 10.13
CA ILE A 164 10.09 0.43 11.04
C ILE A 164 8.59 0.69 10.92
N ALA A 165 7.87 0.53 12.03
CA ALA A 165 6.50 1.00 12.19
C ALA A 165 6.53 2.39 12.83
N VAL A 166 5.90 3.38 12.18
CA VAL A 166 5.80 4.74 12.71
C VAL A 166 4.37 5.01 13.15
N VAL A 167 4.19 5.56 14.34
CA VAL A 167 2.91 6.11 14.80
C VAL A 167 3.07 7.61 14.89
N THR A 168 2.23 8.34 14.15
CA THR A 168 2.35 9.80 13.99
C THR A 168 1.07 10.49 14.42
N ARG A 169 1.22 11.62 15.13
CA ARG A 169 0.10 12.49 15.47
C ARG A 169 -0.28 13.32 14.25
N PHE A 170 -1.51 13.19 13.81
CA PHE A 170 -2.07 13.98 12.72
C PHE A 170 -2.98 15.09 13.26
N PRO A 171 -3.10 16.22 12.57
CA PRO A 171 -4.15 17.19 12.83
C PRO A 171 -5.51 16.52 12.60
N GLU A 172 -6.45 16.80 13.47
CA GLU A 172 -7.81 16.25 13.41
C GLU A 172 -8.72 17.21 12.66
N GLU A 173 -9.49 16.69 11.73
CA GLU A 173 -10.59 17.40 11.12
C GLU A 173 -11.72 17.56 12.15
N PRO A 174 -12.32 18.76 12.27
CA PRO A 174 -13.50 18.95 13.10
C PRO A 174 -14.60 17.96 12.69
N PRO A 175 -15.35 17.37 13.65
CA PRO A 175 -16.42 16.43 13.35
C PRO A 175 -17.49 16.96 12.37
N GLU A 176 -17.68 18.28 12.35
CA GLU A 176 -18.61 19.00 11.45
C GLU A 176 -18.00 19.34 10.07
N SER A 177 -16.70 19.06 9.86
CA SER A 177 -16.03 19.28 8.57
C SER A 177 -16.74 18.51 7.45
N ILE A 178 -17.05 19.20 6.37
CA ILE A 178 -17.67 18.57 5.18
C ILE A 178 -16.75 17.52 4.55
N VAL A 179 -15.44 17.70 4.66
CA VAL A 179 -14.44 16.75 4.16
C VAL A 179 -14.53 15.43 4.92
N LEU A 180 -14.51 15.51 6.26
CA LEU A 180 -14.63 14.33 7.12
C LEU A 180 -16.00 13.66 6.98
N GLN A 181 -17.09 14.43 6.94
CA GLN A 181 -18.43 13.88 6.75
C GLN A 181 -18.57 13.14 5.42
N ASN A 182 -18.09 13.71 4.32
CA ASN A 182 -18.11 13.05 3.01
C ASN A 182 -17.29 11.75 3.05
N TYR A 183 -16.11 11.77 3.65
CA TYR A 183 -15.27 10.58 3.80
C TYR A 183 -15.98 9.50 4.65
N ARG A 184 -16.56 9.87 5.79
CA ARG A 184 -17.34 8.96 6.64
C ARG A 184 -18.55 8.34 5.93
N GLN A 185 -19.10 8.99 4.93
CA GLN A 185 -20.21 8.50 4.09
C GLN A 185 -19.78 7.74 2.84
N GLY A 186 -18.49 7.46 2.69
CA GLY A 186 -17.97 6.68 1.58
C GLY A 186 -17.61 7.50 0.34
N CYS A 187 -17.47 8.82 0.46
CA CYS A 187 -17.18 9.74 -0.63
C CYS A 187 -15.91 10.56 -0.35
N GLY A 188 -15.24 11.01 -1.41
CA GLY A 188 -14.11 11.90 -1.28
C GLY A 188 -12.76 11.20 -1.19
N VAL A 189 -11.79 11.92 -0.67
CA VAL A 189 -10.39 11.48 -0.56
C VAL A 189 -10.00 11.50 0.91
N ASP A 190 -9.31 10.47 1.36
CA ASP A 190 -8.70 10.46 2.68
C ASP A 190 -7.69 11.61 2.80
N PRO A 191 -7.88 12.58 3.68
CA PRO A 191 -7.00 13.73 3.82
C PRO A 191 -5.62 13.37 4.36
N LEU A 192 -5.47 12.24 5.07
CA LEU A 192 -4.22 11.84 5.73
C LEU A 192 -3.26 11.12 4.79
N SER A 193 -3.79 10.34 3.86
CA SER A 193 -3.05 9.32 3.13
C SER A 193 -1.85 9.85 2.33
N GLY A 194 -1.90 11.08 1.83
CA GLY A 194 -0.75 11.70 1.14
C GLY A 194 0.41 12.03 2.09
N ALA A 195 0.11 12.55 3.30
CA ALA A 195 1.12 12.82 4.32
C ALA A 195 1.68 11.52 4.92
N GLU A 196 0.81 10.54 5.12
CA GLU A 196 1.19 9.20 5.56
C GLU A 196 2.23 8.57 4.64
N ALA A 197 2.02 8.64 3.33
CA ALA A 197 2.98 8.12 2.35
C ALA A 197 4.37 8.77 2.49
N VAL A 198 4.44 10.08 2.74
CA VAL A 198 5.71 10.80 2.91
C VAL A 198 6.51 10.27 4.09
N ILE A 199 5.86 9.91 5.21
CA ILE A 199 6.52 9.39 6.41
C ILE A 199 7.30 8.11 6.09
N SER A 200 6.65 7.13 5.51
CA SER A 200 7.30 5.86 5.15
C SER A 200 8.32 6.03 4.03
N HIS A 201 8.04 6.87 3.02
CA HIS A 201 8.98 7.18 1.92
C HIS A 201 10.33 7.70 2.42
N LEU A 202 10.34 8.62 3.37
CA LEU A 202 11.58 9.18 3.92
C LEU A 202 12.46 8.11 4.56
N ILE A 203 11.88 7.20 5.33
CA ILE A 203 12.60 6.11 5.98
C ILE A 203 13.13 5.12 4.94
N VAL A 204 12.27 4.67 4.03
CA VAL A 204 12.65 3.71 2.99
C VAL A 204 13.73 4.29 2.08
N GLN A 205 13.59 5.55 1.68
CA GLN A 205 14.58 6.25 0.87
C GLN A 205 15.94 6.36 1.56
N ARG A 206 15.94 6.66 2.87
CA ARG A 206 17.18 6.89 3.63
C ARG A 206 17.91 5.60 3.99
N PHE A 207 17.17 4.56 4.39
CA PHE A 207 17.75 3.37 5.02
C PHE A 207 17.61 2.10 4.19
N GLY A 208 16.78 2.07 3.16
CA GLY A 208 16.59 0.91 2.30
C GLY A 208 15.94 -0.29 3.01
N ILE A 209 15.15 -0.05 4.06
CA ILE A 209 14.41 -1.09 4.80
C ILE A 209 12.92 -0.82 4.76
N PRO A 210 12.06 -1.84 4.93
CA PRO A 210 10.61 -1.65 4.96
C PRO A 210 10.17 -0.69 6.06
N ALA A 211 9.25 0.20 5.72
CA ALA A 211 8.59 1.07 6.68
C ALA A 211 7.11 1.25 6.32
N ALA A 212 6.28 1.43 7.32
CA ALA A 212 4.89 1.80 7.18
C ALA A 212 4.46 2.61 8.42
N HIS A 213 3.30 3.23 8.33
CA HIS A 213 2.82 4.16 9.35
C HIS A 213 1.41 3.79 9.81
N ALA A 214 1.06 4.25 11.00
CA ALA A 214 -0.28 4.25 11.54
C ALA A 214 -0.58 5.64 12.12
N PRO A 215 -1.77 6.21 11.91
CA PRO A 215 -2.14 7.49 12.50
C PRO A 215 -2.45 7.32 13.99
N ALA A 216 -2.06 8.32 14.80
CA ALA A 216 -2.53 8.50 16.15
C ALA A 216 -3.65 9.56 16.14
N LEU A 217 -4.88 9.13 16.31
CA LEU A 217 -6.09 9.95 16.26
C LEU A 217 -6.97 9.65 17.48
N ASN A 218 -7.70 10.67 17.92
CA ASN A 218 -8.77 10.47 18.90
C ASN A 218 -9.99 9.80 18.24
N PRO A 219 -10.76 9.01 19.01
CA PRO A 219 -11.96 8.39 18.46
C PRO A 219 -12.99 9.46 18.07
N LEU A 220 -13.59 9.29 16.91
CA LEU A 220 -14.68 10.13 16.43
C LEU A 220 -15.99 9.81 17.14
N PRO A 221 -16.95 10.77 17.22
CA PRO A 221 -18.29 10.50 17.70
C PRO A 221 -18.98 9.40 16.86
N LEU A 222 -19.71 8.52 17.55
CA LEU A 222 -20.47 7.47 16.85
C LEU A 222 -21.51 8.08 15.92
N SER A 223 -21.70 7.48 14.74
CA SER A 223 -22.71 7.84 13.76
C SER A 223 -23.40 6.57 13.23
N GLN A 224 -24.72 6.65 13.02
CA GLN A 224 -25.48 5.55 12.43
C GLN A 224 -25.32 5.50 10.90
N ASP A 225 -24.96 6.62 10.28
CA ASP A 225 -24.89 6.79 8.82
C ASP A 225 -23.47 6.60 8.26
N ILE A 226 -22.55 6.05 9.06
CA ILE A 226 -21.18 5.81 8.62
C ILE A 226 -21.13 4.70 7.55
N SER A 227 -20.38 4.95 6.48
CA SER A 227 -20.08 3.92 5.48
C SER A 227 -19.35 2.73 6.13
N PRO A 228 -19.73 1.48 5.79
CA PRO A 228 -19.00 0.29 6.27
C PRO A 228 -17.50 0.32 5.99
N LYS A 229 -17.07 0.97 4.91
CA LYS A 229 -15.64 1.15 4.58
C LYS A 229 -14.93 2.09 5.56
N ALA A 230 -15.53 3.25 5.84
CA ALA A 230 -15.02 4.20 6.83
C ALA A 230 -15.07 3.63 8.25
N ALA A 231 -16.09 2.84 8.58
CA ALA A 231 -16.22 2.20 9.89
C ALA A 231 -15.01 1.31 10.22
N ALA A 232 -14.45 0.60 9.24
CA ALA A 232 -13.26 -0.22 9.44
C ALA A 232 -12.04 0.61 9.89
N GLU A 233 -11.87 1.80 9.35
CA GLU A 233 -10.80 2.72 9.78
C GLU A 233 -11.11 3.34 11.14
N GLU A 234 -12.33 3.85 11.35
CA GLU A 234 -12.70 4.54 12.60
C GLU A 234 -12.61 3.64 13.84
N ILE A 235 -12.93 2.36 13.74
CA ILE A 235 -12.75 1.39 14.84
C ILE A 235 -11.30 0.87 14.97
N GLY A 236 -10.37 1.36 14.15
CA GLY A 236 -8.96 0.98 14.20
C GLY A 236 -8.65 -0.41 13.64
N TYR A 237 -9.53 -0.97 12.81
CA TYR A 237 -9.37 -2.30 12.21
C TYR A 237 -8.11 -2.41 11.35
N THR A 238 -7.69 -1.33 10.72
CA THR A 238 -6.57 -1.27 9.78
C THR A 238 -5.34 -0.52 10.32
N PHE A 239 -5.31 -0.15 11.59
CA PHE A 239 -4.26 0.67 12.20
C PHE A 239 -3.00 -0.12 12.61
N LEU A 240 -2.39 0.23 13.73
CA LEU A 240 -1.06 -0.27 14.15
C LEU A 240 -0.90 -1.79 14.09
N PRO A 241 -1.85 -2.64 14.55
CA PRO A 241 -1.68 -4.10 14.45
C PRO A 241 -1.49 -4.58 13.03
N SER A 242 -2.22 -3.99 12.07
CA SER A 242 -2.13 -4.33 10.64
C SER A 242 -0.78 -3.93 10.05
N VAL A 243 -0.28 -2.76 10.41
CA VAL A 243 1.06 -2.27 10.03
C VAL A 243 2.15 -3.19 10.58
N LEU A 244 2.07 -3.56 11.86
CA LEU A 244 3.05 -4.46 12.50
C LEU A 244 3.08 -5.84 11.82
N VAL A 245 1.91 -6.42 11.53
CA VAL A 245 1.82 -7.71 10.82
C VAL A 245 2.35 -7.59 9.39
N GLY A 246 2.01 -6.55 8.65
CA GLY A 246 2.53 -6.30 7.31
C GLY A 246 4.06 -6.20 7.29
N LEU A 247 4.62 -5.39 8.16
CA LEU A 247 6.07 -5.18 8.28
C LEU A 247 6.82 -6.42 8.75
N SER A 248 6.20 -7.24 9.60
CA SER A 248 6.83 -8.47 10.09
C SER A 248 7.22 -9.44 8.97
N ARG A 249 6.57 -9.35 7.81
CA ARG A 249 6.80 -10.20 6.63
C ARG A 249 7.12 -9.42 5.36
N ALA A 250 7.34 -8.12 5.47
CA ALA A 250 7.75 -7.29 4.33
C ALA A 250 9.09 -7.78 3.77
N PRO A 251 9.27 -7.86 2.45
CA PRO A 251 10.50 -8.36 1.86
C PRO A 251 11.67 -7.40 2.13
N ARG A 252 12.89 -7.94 2.20
CA ARG A 252 14.09 -7.12 2.19
C ARG A 252 14.32 -6.52 0.80
N TYR A 253 14.82 -5.30 0.77
CA TYR A 253 15.24 -4.62 -0.44
C TYR A 253 16.75 -4.83 -0.64
N ILE A 254 17.12 -5.48 -1.72
CA ILE A 254 18.52 -5.80 -2.03
C ILE A 254 18.90 -5.20 -3.37
N THR A 255 20.13 -4.70 -3.48
CA THR A 255 20.66 -4.07 -4.70
C THR A 255 21.29 -5.05 -5.69
N LYS A 256 21.65 -6.24 -5.22
CA LYS A 256 22.22 -7.29 -6.06
C LYS A 256 21.25 -8.46 -6.17
N TYR A 257 20.97 -8.89 -7.40
CA TYR A 257 20.11 -10.05 -7.65
C TYR A 257 20.67 -11.30 -6.95
N GLN A 258 19.78 -12.06 -6.36
CA GLN A 258 20.04 -13.39 -5.80
C GLN A 258 19.00 -14.38 -6.36
N SER A 259 19.36 -15.66 -6.46
CA SER A 259 18.51 -16.69 -7.09
C SER A 259 17.13 -16.85 -6.43
N ASN A 260 16.96 -16.43 -5.17
CA ASN A 260 15.70 -16.47 -4.42
C ASN A 260 15.04 -15.09 -4.30
N SER A 261 15.54 -14.09 -5.04
CA SER A 261 14.94 -12.75 -5.08
C SER A 261 14.07 -12.57 -6.32
N ILE A 262 13.11 -11.64 -6.21
CA ILE A 262 12.22 -11.25 -7.30
C ILE A 262 12.77 -9.96 -7.90
N SER A 263 12.90 -9.92 -9.22
CA SER A 263 13.30 -8.75 -9.99
C SER A 263 12.12 -8.11 -10.71
N SER A 264 12.28 -6.89 -11.17
CA SER A 264 11.25 -6.23 -11.98
C SER A 264 11.00 -6.91 -13.33
N ALA A 265 11.95 -7.71 -13.83
CA ALA A 265 11.79 -8.50 -15.04
C ALA A 265 10.87 -9.72 -14.85
N ASP A 266 10.64 -10.14 -13.60
CA ASP A 266 9.76 -11.25 -13.26
C ASP A 266 8.29 -10.83 -13.17
N VAL A 267 7.97 -9.53 -13.35
CA VAL A 267 6.59 -9.02 -13.28
C VAL A 267 5.89 -9.19 -14.61
N ASP A 268 4.89 -10.08 -14.63
CA ASP A 268 4.08 -10.36 -15.83
C ASP A 268 2.90 -9.37 -15.97
N TYR A 269 2.29 -8.99 -14.86
CA TYR A 269 1.07 -8.19 -14.82
C TYR A 269 1.17 -7.00 -13.89
N VAL A 270 0.65 -5.85 -14.32
CA VAL A 270 0.39 -4.68 -13.46
C VAL A 270 -1.10 -4.35 -13.54
N ILE A 271 -1.78 -4.41 -12.41
CA ILE A 271 -3.22 -4.13 -12.31
C ILE A 271 -3.38 -2.79 -11.59
N THR A 272 -4.13 -1.85 -12.18
CA THR A 272 -4.29 -0.49 -11.64
C THR A 272 -5.65 0.10 -12.05
N PRO A 273 -6.20 1.10 -11.33
CA PRO A 273 -7.35 1.87 -11.81
C PRO A 273 -7.03 2.54 -13.16
N ALA A 274 -7.95 2.47 -14.11
CA ALA A 274 -7.73 2.98 -15.48
C ALA A 274 -7.40 4.48 -15.53
N SER A 275 -7.90 5.26 -14.57
CA SER A 275 -7.65 6.70 -14.47
C SER A 275 -6.36 7.09 -13.75
N ALA A 276 -5.56 6.12 -13.24
CA ALA A 276 -4.38 6.35 -12.40
C ALA A 276 -3.10 5.69 -12.94
N CYS A 277 -2.89 5.71 -14.27
CA CYS A 277 -1.77 5.03 -14.91
C CYS A 277 -0.45 5.84 -14.95
N GLY A 278 -0.36 7.00 -14.28
CA GLY A 278 0.80 7.90 -14.34
C GLY A 278 1.93 7.59 -13.35
N GLY A 279 1.81 6.58 -12.50
CA GLY A 279 2.81 6.26 -11.48
C GLY A 279 4.12 5.73 -12.06
N SER A 280 5.27 6.09 -11.45
CA SER A 280 6.60 5.74 -11.97
C SER A 280 6.85 4.23 -12.00
N ALA A 281 6.31 3.47 -11.05
CA ALA A 281 6.39 2.01 -11.05
C ALA A 281 5.70 1.40 -12.27
N LEU A 282 4.47 1.86 -12.59
CA LEU A 282 3.74 1.38 -13.75
C LEU A 282 4.47 1.70 -15.05
N LEU A 283 4.93 2.95 -15.22
CA LEU A 283 5.66 3.39 -16.41
C LEU A 283 6.92 2.54 -16.63
N SER A 284 7.68 2.28 -15.57
CA SER A 284 8.88 1.48 -15.62
C SER A 284 8.60 0.02 -15.99
N LEU A 285 7.55 -0.59 -15.45
CA LEU A 285 7.19 -1.97 -15.75
C LEU A 285 6.57 -2.11 -17.14
N ALA A 286 5.76 -1.15 -17.57
CA ALA A 286 5.23 -1.12 -18.93
C ALA A 286 6.35 -1.08 -19.98
N SER A 287 7.40 -0.27 -19.75
CA SER A 287 8.58 -0.21 -20.63
C SER A 287 9.39 -1.51 -20.66
N LYS A 288 9.26 -2.37 -19.64
CA LYS A 288 9.90 -3.70 -19.56
C LYS A 288 9.04 -4.83 -20.10
N GLY A 289 7.86 -4.52 -20.61
CA GLY A 289 6.99 -5.50 -21.27
C GLY A 289 5.95 -6.16 -20.37
N ALA A 290 5.78 -5.72 -19.11
CA ALA A 290 4.69 -6.20 -18.28
C ALA A 290 3.32 -5.88 -18.91
N THR A 291 2.37 -6.82 -18.82
CA THR A 291 1.00 -6.61 -19.29
C THR A 291 0.25 -5.67 -18.33
N ILE A 292 -0.13 -4.49 -18.80
CA ILE A 292 -0.91 -3.53 -18.01
C ILE A 292 -2.40 -3.88 -18.14
N ILE A 293 -3.08 -4.04 -17.00
CA ILE A 293 -4.52 -4.29 -16.89
C ILE A 293 -5.14 -3.07 -16.19
N ALA A 294 -5.91 -2.28 -16.93
CA ALA A 294 -6.50 -1.04 -16.48
C ALA A 294 -7.98 -1.25 -16.14
N VAL A 295 -8.33 -1.11 -14.85
CA VAL A 295 -9.67 -1.42 -14.30
C VAL A 295 -10.53 -0.17 -14.30
N GLU A 296 -11.69 -0.21 -14.97
CA GLU A 296 -12.56 0.95 -15.17
C GLU A 296 -13.46 1.25 -13.97
N GLU A 297 -14.03 0.25 -13.30
CA GLU A 297 -14.94 0.44 -12.15
C GLU A 297 -14.27 1.13 -10.95
N ASN A 298 -12.95 1.03 -10.86
CA ASN A 298 -12.22 1.69 -9.79
C ASN A 298 -11.92 3.16 -10.16
N HIS A 299 -12.94 4.00 -10.03
CA HIS A 299 -12.82 5.44 -10.31
C HIS A 299 -11.92 6.13 -9.29
N THR A 300 -11.16 7.13 -9.76
CA THR A 300 -10.30 7.99 -8.92
C THR A 300 -10.46 9.45 -9.31
N GLN A 301 -9.93 10.37 -8.50
CA GLN A 301 -9.86 11.80 -8.86
C GLN A 301 -8.86 12.09 -10.00
N MET A 302 -8.01 11.12 -10.33
CA MET A 302 -7.00 11.29 -11.38
C MET A 302 -7.63 11.09 -12.77
N ARG A 303 -6.96 11.67 -13.80
CA ARG A 303 -7.38 11.56 -15.21
C ARG A 303 -6.19 11.19 -16.11
N VAL A 304 -5.37 10.24 -15.64
CA VAL A 304 -4.19 9.79 -16.36
C VAL A 304 -4.43 8.38 -16.89
N PHE A 305 -4.96 8.31 -18.09
CA PHE A 305 -5.29 7.05 -18.79
C PHE A 305 -4.09 6.49 -19.56
N PRO A 306 -4.01 5.16 -19.78
CA PRO A 306 -2.87 4.54 -20.46
C PRO A 306 -2.66 5.10 -21.89
N GLU A 307 -3.72 5.41 -22.61
CA GLU A 307 -3.66 5.92 -23.98
C GLU A 307 -2.95 7.28 -24.06
N SER A 308 -3.19 8.15 -23.07
CA SER A 308 -2.53 9.48 -23.00
C SER A 308 -1.02 9.41 -22.79
N LEU A 309 -0.53 8.24 -22.35
CA LEU A 309 0.89 7.96 -22.09
C LEU A 309 1.51 7.04 -23.17
N GLY A 310 0.74 6.66 -24.19
CA GLY A 310 1.19 5.71 -25.21
C GLY A 310 1.39 4.28 -24.69
N ILE A 311 0.76 3.93 -23.55
CA ILE A 311 0.86 2.61 -22.95
C ILE A 311 -0.20 1.69 -23.55
N LYS A 312 0.22 0.54 -24.07
CA LYS A 312 -0.70 -0.52 -24.47
C LYS A 312 -1.21 -1.23 -23.22
N ALA A 313 -2.49 -1.09 -22.91
CA ALA A 313 -3.15 -1.71 -21.76
C ALA A 313 -4.36 -2.52 -22.19
N ILE A 314 -4.66 -3.59 -21.44
CA ILE A 314 -5.92 -4.31 -21.52
C ILE A 314 -6.90 -3.61 -20.59
N ARG A 315 -7.93 -2.98 -21.16
CA ARG A 315 -8.99 -2.36 -20.38
C ARG A 315 -10.02 -3.41 -20.00
N VAL A 316 -10.41 -3.40 -18.74
CA VAL A 316 -11.39 -4.30 -18.17
C VAL A 316 -12.38 -3.51 -17.32
N LYS A 317 -13.64 -3.95 -17.28
CA LYS A 317 -14.67 -3.26 -16.51
C LYS A 317 -14.47 -3.42 -15.02
N SER A 318 -14.00 -4.61 -14.58
CA SER A 318 -13.93 -4.97 -13.16
C SER A 318 -12.66 -5.75 -12.81
N TYR A 319 -12.37 -5.85 -11.52
CA TYR A 319 -11.32 -6.74 -11.02
C TYR A 319 -11.63 -8.23 -11.28
N LEU A 320 -12.90 -8.62 -11.41
CA LEU A 320 -13.28 -9.97 -11.83
C LEU A 320 -12.83 -10.24 -13.26
N GLU A 321 -13.02 -9.31 -14.18
CA GLU A 321 -12.50 -9.42 -15.54
C GLU A 321 -10.97 -9.42 -15.55
N ALA A 322 -10.32 -8.63 -14.72
CA ALA A 322 -8.85 -8.64 -14.58
C ALA A 322 -8.33 -10.04 -14.21
N VAL A 323 -8.98 -10.70 -13.26
CA VAL A 323 -8.66 -12.11 -12.92
C VAL A 323 -8.89 -13.04 -14.11
N GLY A 324 -9.98 -12.87 -14.84
CA GLY A 324 -10.25 -13.61 -16.07
C GLY A 324 -9.13 -13.45 -17.10
N VAL A 325 -8.62 -12.23 -17.30
CA VAL A 325 -7.47 -11.95 -18.17
C VAL A 325 -6.22 -12.70 -17.71
N ILE A 326 -5.88 -12.63 -16.42
CA ILE A 326 -4.71 -13.31 -15.85
C ILE A 326 -4.82 -14.84 -16.06
N VAL A 327 -5.96 -15.43 -15.73
CA VAL A 327 -6.21 -16.87 -15.87
C VAL A 327 -6.08 -17.30 -17.33
N SER A 328 -6.69 -16.55 -18.26
CA SER A 328 -6.64 -16.86 -19.69
C SER A 328 -5.20 -16.84 -20.21
N LYS A 329 -4.44 -15.81 -19.88
CA LYS A 329 -3.04 -15.70 -20.28
C LYS A 329 -2.16 -16.80 -19.66
N ASN A 330 -2.34 -17.11 -18.39
CA ASN A 330 -1.63 -18.20 -17.72
C ASN A 330 -1.95 -19.59 -18.32
N CYS A 331 -3.13 -19.74 -18.95
CA CYS A 331 -3.52 -20.93 -19.70
C CYS A 331 -3.07 -20.92 -21.17
N GLY A 332 -2.45 -19.82 -21.65
CA GLY A 332 -2.08 -19.67 -23.05
C GLY A 332 -3.27 -19.44 -23.99
N ILE A 333 -4.41 -18.96 -23.46
CA ILE A 333 -5.64 -18.73 -24.23
C ILE A 333 -5.66 -17.28 -24.72
N SER A 334 -5.92 -17.07 -26.01
CA SER A 334 -6.18 -15.75 -26.57
C SER A 334 -7.48 -15.17 -26.00
N LEU A 335 -7.43 -13.93 -25.51
CA LEU A 335 -8.62 -13.23 -25.00
C LEU A 335 -9.70 -13.07 -26.07
N GLU A 336 -9.31 -12.90 -27.34
CA GLU A 336 -10.22 -12.77 -28.47
C GLU A 336 -11.06 -14.05 -28.68
N SER A 337 -10.47 -15.22 -28.41
CA SER A 337 -11.16 -16.51 -28.54
C SER A 337 -12.25 -16.76 -27.51
N LEU A 338 -12.27 -15.96 -26.42
CA LEU A 338 -13.30 -16.01 -25.38
C LEU A 338 -14.49 -15.10 -25.67
N GLY A 339 -14.39 -14.25 -26.71
CA GLY A 339 -15.47 -13.40 -27.18
C GLY A 339 -16.40 -14.10 -28.20
N PRO A 340 -17.58 -13.50 -28.46
CA PRO A 340 -18.52 -14.04 -29.45
C PRO A 340 -18.02 -13.93 -30.88
N ASN A 341 -17.04 -13.08 -31.15
CA ASN A 341 -16.47 -12.82 -32.44
C ASN A 341 -14.94 -12.90 -32.38
N ILE A 342 -14.34 -13.56 -33.34
CA ILE A 342 -12.89 -13.63 -33.52
C ILE A 342 -12.52 -13.02 -34.87
N SER A 343 -11.49 -12.18 -34.89
CA SER A 343 -11.03 -11.54 -36.12
C SER A 343 -10.44 -12.57 -37.11
N ARG A 344 -10.64 -12.33 -38.41
CA ARG A 344 -9.97 -13.13 -39.42
C ARG A 344 -8.49 -12.77 -39.47
N LEU A 345 -7.68 -13.78 -39.83
CA LEU A 345 -6.26 -13.53 -40.08
C LEU A 345 -6.11 -12.66 -41.36
N GLU A 346 -5.25 -11.67 -41.27
CA GLU A 346 -4.86 -10.82 -42.39
C GLU A 346 -3.44 -11.18 -42.84
N ARG A 347 -3.19 -10.98 -44.13
CA ARG A 347 -1.84 -11.18 -44.69
C ARG A 347 -0.95 -10.00 -44.27
N LEU A 348 0.24 -10.30 -43.70
CA LEU A 348 1.28 -9.30 -43.37
C LEU A 348 1.89 -8.67 -44.62
#